data_75815bff45699760beafb451624c2bef
#
_entry.id   75815bff45699760beafb451624c2bef
#
_cell.length_a   1.000
_cell.length_b   1.000
_cell.length_c   1.000
_cell.angle_alpha   90.00
_cell.angle_beta   90.00
_cell.angle_gamma   90.00
#
_symmetry.space_group_name_H-M   'P 1'
#
loop_
_entity.id
_entity.type
_entity.pdbx_description
1 polymer ?
#
loop_
_entity_poly.entity_id
_entity_poly.type
_entity_poly.pdbx_seq_one_letter_code
_entity_poly.pdbx_strand_id
1 'polypeptide(L)'
;AYQHIDYDEQVTIKEAQFRQVIKRIGGLDIDEDEVEVVSSSNKWHYRNRISLNARRTETDEVIYGFIARDNRSLVRIKECLLAHAPVNELVPDLNKTKWGHKNRQRDRPLRATIRHASSNKETVAFYGKAPVGLPWRREVYNDREFVMPAGSFSQVNREVAEALQRMCAEIISSLEACTFVIDAFCGSGFLSMGLRDVKVVGLEIDAKGVEAANFNAQDQGLTTHKYVAGDVNKLLRQRLGKLAPETTLILDPPRAGVGPGTIKAISKRSPKWILYVSCDPGTLGRDLKEILPLGYKHKKLAMLDMFPQTSHFESLILLELDNA
;
A
#
# COMPACT_ATOMS: atom_id res chain seq x y z
N ALA A 1 9.78 16.64 3.00
CA ALA A 1 9.90 16.63 1.54
C ALA A 1 11.36 16.73 1.15
N TYR A 2 11.81 15.91 0.21
CA TYR A 2 13.20 15.82 -0.25
C TYR A 2 13.43 16.52 -1.60
N GLN A 3 12.48 17.33 -2.07
CA GLN A 3 12.51 17.99 -3.38
C GLN A 3 13.73 18.91 -3.63
N HIS A 4 14.49 19.25 -2.58
CA HIS A 4 15.69 20.05 -2.63
C HIS A 4 17.00 19.21 -2.63
N ILE A 5 16.86 17.89 -2.60
CA ILE A 5 17.97 16.93 -2.58
C ILE A 5 17.99 16.23 -3.95
N ASP A 6 19.16 15.94 -4.47
CA ASP A 6 19.29 15.10 -5.68
C ASP A 6 18.63 13.74 -5.48
N TYR A 7 18.08 13.18 -6.55
CA TYR A 7 17.28 11.97 -6.42
C TYR A 7 18.10 10.74 -5.97
N ASP A 8 19.29 10.57 -6.46
CA ASP A 8 20.12 9.42 -6.10
C ASP A 8 20.55 9.53 -4.62
N GLU A 9 20.80 10.75 -4.14
CA GLU A 9 21.02 11.03 -2.73
C GLU A 9 19.76 10.77 -1.87
N GLN A 10 18.56 11.07 -2.39
CA GLN A 10 17.31 10.70 -1.69
C GLN A 10 17.21 9.20 -1.47
N VAL A 11 17.57 8.39 -2.47
CA VAL A 11 17.54 6.92 -2.39
C VAL A 11 18.54 6.44 -1.35
N THR A 12 19.77 6.94 -1.37
CA THR A 12 20.83 6.65 -0.40
C THR A 12 20.39 6.98 1.04
N ILE A 13 19.79 8.15 1.25
CA ILE A 13 19.28 8.57 2.57
C ILE A 13 18.17 7.61 3.04
N LYS A 14 17.25 7.23 2.17
CA LYS A 14 16.13 6.31 2.52
C LYS A 14 16.63 4.91 2.85
N GLU A 15 17.59 4.41 2.11
CA GLU A 15 18.23 3.14 2.39
C GLU A 15 18.94 3.16 3.75
N ALA A 16 19.73 4.20 4.03
CA ALA A 16 20.36 4.38 5.33
C ALA A 16 19.35 4.47 6.47
N GLN A 17 18.23 5.17 6.26
CA GLN A 17 17.13 5.22 7.23
C GLN A 17 16.50 3.84 7.45
N PHE A 18 16.24 3.08 6.40
CA PHE A 18 15.70 1.74 6.48
C PHE A 18 16.62 0.85 7.32
N ARG A 19 17.91 0.78 6.99
CA ARG A 19 18.93 0.01 7.73
C ARG A 19 18.98 0.39 9.21
N GLN A 20 19.02 1.69 9.48
CA GLN A 20 19.06 2.20 10.84
C GLN A 20 17.83 1.79 11.67
N VAL A 21 16.64 1.88 11.09
CA VAL A 21 15.40 1.53 11.77
C VAL A 21 15.32 0.02 12.02
N ILE A 22 15.64 -0.79 11.02
CA ILE A 22 15.63 -2.26 11.15
C ILE A 22 16.63 -2.71 12.22
N LYS A 23 17.83 -2.12 12.24
CA LYS A 23 18.85 -2.44 13.27
C LYS A 23 18.43 -1.96 14.66
N ARG A 24 18.08 -0.68 14.83
CA ARG A 24 17.84 -0.09 16.16
C ARG A 24 16.50 -0.45 16.78
N ILE A 25 15.46 -0.56 15.98
CA ILE A 25 14.10 -0.84 16.46
C ILE A 25 13.79 -2.33 16.28
N GLY A 26 14.07 -2.87 15.10
CA GLY A 26 13.77 -4.26 14.75
C GLY A 26 14.70 -5.28 15.40
N GLY A 27 15.91 -4.87 15.79
CA GLY A 27 16.89 -5.77 16.40
C GLY A 27 17.58 -6.69 15.38
N LEU A 28 17.49 -6.41 14.09
CA LEU A 28 18.20 -7.13 13.04
C LEU A 28 19.56 -6.50 12.79
N ASP A 29 20.61 -7.29 12.89
CA ASP A 29 21.93 -6.94 12.38
C ASP A 29 21.98 -7.36 10.91
N ILE A 30 22.24 -6.40 10.01
CA ILE A 30 22.22 -6.59 8.57
C ILE A 30 23.52 -6.05 7.96
N ASP A 31 24.09 -6.80 7.04
CA ASP A 31 25.28 -6.41 6.31
C ASP A 31 24.98 -5.36 5.24
N GLU A 32 26.01 -4.63 4.79
CA GLU A 32 25.84 -3.51 3.85
C GLU A 32 25.21 -3.93 2.53
N ASP A 33 25.48 -5.13 2.05
CA ASP A 33 25.01 -5.63 0.74
C ASP A 33 23.68 -6.43 0.81
N GLU A 34 23.07 -6.56 1.99
CA GLU A 34 21.87 -7.40 2.16
C GLU A 34 20.55 -6.73 1.69
N VAL A 35 20.54 -5.42 1.45
CA VAL A 35 19.32 -4.70 1.09
C VAL A 35 19.26 -4.48 -0.41
N GLU A 36 18.27 -5.11 -1.06
CA GLU A 36 17.93 -4.80 -2.45
C GLU A 36 17.21 -3.45 -2.52
N VAL A 37 17.70 -2.52 -3.34
CA VAL A 37 17.12 -1.18 -3.51
C VAL A 37 16.44 -1.06 -4.86
N VAL A 38 15.14 -0.77 -4.84
CA VAL A 38 14.35 -0.51 -6.06
C VAL A 38 14.02 0.98 -6.13
N SER A 39 14.72 1.70 -7.00
CA SER A 39 14.44 3.11 -7.30
C SER A 39 13.31 3.26 -8.32
N SER A 40 12.69 4.44 -8.38
CA SER A 40 11.70 4.78 -9.40
C SER A 40 12.35 5.48 -10.59
N SER A 41 12.03 5.07 -11.82
CA SER A 41 12.44 5.82 -13.01
C SER A 41 11.71 7.15 -13.13
N ASN A 42 10.47 7.19 -12.62
CA ASN A 42 9.63 8.39 -12.59
C ASN A 42 9.83 9.16 -11.28
N LYS A 43 10.74 10.12 -11.28
CA LYS A 43 11.03 10.96 -10.10
C LYS A 43 9.94 11.99 -9.82
N TRP A 44 9.14 12.34 -10.82
CA TRP A 44 8.05 13.32 -10.80
C TRP A 44 6.81 12.77 -11.51
N HIS A 45 5.65 13.40 -11.31
CA HIS A 45 4.39 13.06 -12.01
C HIS A 45 3.98 11.59 -11.95
N TYR A 46 4.35 10.87 -10.89
CA TYR A 46 4.07 9.44 -10.74
C TYR A 46 2.75 9.14 -10.01
N ARG A 47 2.18 10.14 -9.28
CA ARG A 47 0.99 9.91 -8.47
C ARG A 47 -0.28 9.93 -9.31
N ASN A 48 -0.99 8.81 -9.32
CA ASN A 48 -2.33 8.71 -9.88
C ASN A 48 -3.41 9.26 -8.94
N ARG A 49 -3.06 9.66 -7.72
CA ARG A 49 -3.98 10.17 -6.69
C ARG A 49 -3.34 11.25 -5.85
N ILE A 50 -4.13 12.32 -5.61
CA ILE A 50 -3.83 13.32 -4.57
C ILE A 50 -5.07 13.58 -3.71
N SER A 51 -4.84 14.06 -2.50
CA SER A 51 -5.92 14.49 -1.60
C SER A 51 -5.60 15.86 -1.04
N LEU A 52 -6.46 16.81 -1.31
CA LEU A 52 -6.30 18.22 -0.97
C LEU A 52 -7.23 18.59 0.18
N ASN A 53 -6.71 19.25 1.19
CA ASN A 53 -7.53 19.86 2.22
C ASN A 53 -8.28 21.05 1.63
N ALA A 54 -9.45 21.35 2.18
CA ALA A 54 -10.28 22.48 1.77
C ALA A 54 -10.43 23.46 2.93
N ARG A 55 -10.42 24.75 2.62
CA ARG A 55 -10.67 25.81 3.58
C ARG A 55 -11.48 26.92 2.92
N ARG A 56 -12.38 27.54 3.67
CA ARG A 56 -13.08 28.76 3.27
C ARG A 56 -12.22 29.96 3.67
N THR A 57 -12.06 30.90 2.74
CA THR A 57 -11.39 32.18 2.98
C THR A 57 -12.36 33.19 3.60
N GLU A 58 -11.84 34.31 4.07
CA GLU A 58 -12.63 35.45 4.55
C GLU A 58 -13.56 36.04 3.46
N THR A 59 -13.19 35.89 2.20
CA THR A 59 -13.99 36.31 1.04
C THR A 59 -14.97 35.24 0.57
N ASP A 60 -15.26 34.23 1.37
CA ASP A 60 -16.19 33.13 1.10
C ASP A 60 -15.78 32.21 -0.07
N GLU A 61 -14.52 32.30 -0.54
CA GLU A 61 -13.97 31.36 -1.53
C GLU A 61 -13.55 30.05 -0.87
N VAL A 62 -13.85 28.90 -1.49
CA VAL A 62 -13.28 27.62 -1.07
C VAL A 62 -11.99 27.35 -1.86
N ILE A 63 -10.89 27.27 -1.14
CA ILE A 63 -9.56 26.94 -1.68
C ILE A 63 -9.15 25.53 -1.32
N TYR A 64 -8.36 24.90 -2.19
CA TYR A 64 -7.82 23.56 -2.01
C TYR A 64 -6.29 23.60 -2.00
N GLY A 65 -5.69 22.76 -1.13
CA GLY A 65 -4.24 22.72 -1.00
C GLY A 65 -3.75 21.72 0.02
N PHE A 66 -2.47 21.82 0.33
CA PHE A 66 -1.81 21.01 1.36
C PHE A 66 -1.68 21.81 2.66
N ILE A 67 -1.68 21.09 3.77
CA ILE A 67 -1.38 21.68 5.08
C ILE A 67 0.13 21.95 5.15
N ALA A 68 0.49 23.17 5.56
CA ALA A 68 1.87 23.59 5.75
C ALA A 68 2.54 22.88 6.96
N ARG A 69 3.84 23.13 7.13
CA ARG A 69 4.62 22.53 8.24
C ARG A 69 4.14 22.92 9.65
N ASP A 70 3.43 24.02 9.77
CA ASP A 70 2.81 24.49 11.02
C ASP A 70 1.58 23.65 11.42
N ASN A 71 1.16 22.69 10.61
CA ASN A 71 -0.04 21.85 10.75
C ASN A 71 -1.36 22.65 10.85
N ARG A 72 -1.35 23.93 10.47
CA ARG A 72 -2.50 24.85 10.59
C ARG A 72 -2.81 25.56 9.27
N SER A 73 -1.81 26.14 8.63
CA SER A 73 -2.00 26.91 7.41
C SER A 73 -2.25 26.00 6.21
N LEU A 74 -3.11 26.45 5.30
CA LEU A 74 -3.36 25.76 4.04
C LEU A 74 -2.61 26.51 2.91
N VAL A 75 -1.72 25.80 2.25
CA VAL A 75 -1.02 26.29 1.06
C VAL A 75 -1.85 25.92 -0.16
N ARG A 76 -2.50 26.95 -0.77
CA ARG A 76 -3.24 26.77 -2.02
C ARG A 76 -2.29 26.32 -3.11
N ILE A 77 -2.69 25.32 -3.87
CA ILE A 77 -1.95 24.86 -5.05
C ILE A 77 -2.75 25.01 -6.33
N LYS A 78 -2.05 25.20 -7.44
CA LYS A 78 -2.62 25.10 -8.80
C LYS A 78 -2.34 23.74 -9.41
N GLU A 79 -1.22 23.15 -9.02
CA GLU A 79 -0.73 21.84 -9.45
C GLU A 79 0.10 21.17 -8.36
N CYS A 80 0.30 19.87 -8.49
CA CYS A 80 1.21 19.07 -7.67
C CYS A 80 2.23 18.39 -8.59
N LEU A 81 3.52 18.75 -8.47
CA LEU A 81 4.58 18.21 -9.32
C LEU A 81 4.73 16.66 -9.22
N LEU A 82 4.18 16.05 -8.19
CA LEU A 82 4.18 14.59 -8.04
C LEU A 82 3.00 13.91 -8.74
N ALA A 83 1.96 14.66 -9.10
CA ALA A 83 0.73 14.12 -9.66
C ALA A 83 0.79 14.02 -11.19
N HIS A 84 0.14 12.99 -11.73
CA HIS A 84 -0.08 12.84 -13.17
C HIS A 84 -0.78 14.08 -13.75
N ALA A 85 -0.51 14.40 -15.02
CA ALA A 85 -1.12 15.52 -15.72
C ALA A 85 -2.66 15.54 -15.61
N PRO A 86 -3.41 14.45 -15.88
CA PRO A 86 -4.87 14.46 -15.76
C PRO A 86 -5.38 14.78 -14.34
N VAL A 87 -4.60 14.46 -13.30
CA VAL A 87 -4.94 14.84 -11.93
C VAL A 87 -4.76 16.34 -11.73
N ASN A 88 -3.67 16.91 -12.27
CA ASN A 88 -3.38 18.34 -12.18
C ASN A 88 -4.39 19.19 -12.97
N GLU A 89 -4.82 18.74 -14.13
CA GLU A 89 -5.83 19.42 -14.96
C GLU A 89 -7.14 19.65 -14.18
N LEU A 90 -7.51 18.77 -13.27
CA LEU A 90 -8.74 18.89 -12.50
C LEU A 90 -8.59 19.79 -11.25
N VAL A 91 -7.36 20.07 -10.78
CA VAL A 91 -7.15 20.89 -9.57
C VAL A 91 -7.78 22.29 -9.67
N PRO A 92 -7.58 23.09 -10.76
CA PRO A 92 -8.18 24.41 -10.88
C PRO A 92 -9.71 24.38 -10.96
N ASP A 93 -10.25 23.27 -11.44
CA ASP A 93 -11.68 23.13 -11.72
C ASP A 93 -12.48 22.44 -10.59
N LEU A 94 -11.85 22.11 -9.48
CA LEU A 94 -12.51 21.45 -8.35
C LEU A 94 -13.81 22.13 -7.93
N ASN A 95 -13.83 23.45 -7.85
CA ASN A 95 -15.03 24.21 -7.50
C ASN A 95 -16.10 24.23 -8.59
N LYS A 96 -15.76 23.92 -9.83
CA LYS A 96 -16.67 23.92 -10.98
C LYS A 96 -17.36 22.58 -11.18
N THR A 97 -16.81 21.49 -10.59
CA THR A 97 -17.46 20.18 -10.66
C THR A 97 -18.80 20.17 -9.94
N LYS A 98 -19.74 19.32 -10.37
CA LYS A 98 -21.06 19.16 -9.72
C LYS A 98 -20.94 18.96 -8.21
N TRP A 99 -20.01 18.14 -7.77
CA TRP A 99 -19.77 17.85 -6.34
C TRP A 99 -19.00 18.97 -5.65
N GLY A 100 -18.10 19.66 -6.36
CA GLY A 100 -17.39 20.85 -5.87
C GLY A 100 -18.36 22.00 -5.60
N HIS A 101 -19.33 22.19 -6.49
CA HIS A 101 -20.38 23.19 -6.27
C HIS A 101 -21.18 22.91 -4.97
N LYS A 102 -21.58 21.65 -4.72
CA LYS A 102 -22.22 21.25 -3.47
C LYS A 102 -21.29 21.39 -2.27
N ASN A 103 -19.99 21.11 -2.43
CA ASN A 103 -19.01 21.26 -1.36
C ASN A 103 -18.80 22.72 -0.93
N ARG A 104 -18.86 23.66 -1.87
CA ARG A 104 -18.81 25.10 -1.59
C ARG A 104 -19.97 25.61 -0.72
N GLN A 105 -21.13 24.97 -0.79
CA GLN A 105 -22.31 25.34 0.00
C GLN A 105 -22.25 24.87 1.46
N ARG A 106 -21.21 24.10 1.84
CA ARG A 106 -21.04 23.60 3.22
C ARG A 106 -20.33 24.64 4.08
N ASP A 107 -20.74 24.82 5.31
CA ASP A 107 -20.04 25.65 6.31
C ASP A 107 -18.57 25.20 6.48
N ARG A 108 -18.36 23.89 6.50
CA ARG A 108 -17.02 23.28 6.52
C ARG A 108 -16.82 22.44 5.25
N PRO A 109 -16.10 22.96 4.26
CA PRO A 109 -15.85 22.24 3.03
C PRO A 109 -15.02 20.98 3.29
N LEU A 110 -15.40 19.89 2.61
CA LEU A 110 -14.74 18.60 2.75
C LEU A 110 -13.46 18.56 1.89
N ARG A 111 -12.49 17.78 2.36
CA ARG A 111 -11.30 17.42 1.60
C ARG A 111 -11.67 16.86 0.23
N ALA A 112 -10.98 17.31 -0.81
CA ALA A 112 -11.12 16.79 -2.18
C ALA A 112 -10.09 15.67 -2.41
N THR A 113 -10.50 14.56 -3.00
CA THR A 113 -9.62 13.54 -3.52
C THR A 113 -9.81 13.48 -5.03
N ILE A 114 -8.70 13.64 -5.76
CA ILE A 114 -8.65 13.47 -7.21
C ILE A 114 -7.92 12.17 -7.50
N ARG A 115 -8.43 11.39 -8.44
CA ARG A 115 -7.88 10.11 -8.82
C ARG A 115 -8.02 9.90 -10.32
N HIS A 116 -6.94 9.44 -10.94
CA HIS A 116 -6.88 9.06 -12.34
C HIS A 116 -6.76 7.54 -12.44
N ALA A 117 -7.57 6.91 -13.27
CA ALA A 117 -7.53 5.49 -13.56
C ALA A 117 -6.75 5.23 -14.85
N SER A 118 -5.77 4.33 -14.82
CA SER A 118 -4.84 4.14 -15.93
C SER A 118 -5.45 3.42 -17.14
N SER A 119 -6.41 2.53 -16.91
CA SER A 119 -6.99 1.71 -17.98
C SER A 119 -8.03 2.50 -18.81
N ASN A 120 -9.04 3.06 -18.17
CA ASN A 120 -10.10 3.81 -18.85
C ASN A 120 -9.80 5.31 -18.97
N LYS A 121 -8.62 5.77 -18.51
CA LYS A 121 -8.16 7.17 -18.53
C LYS A 121 -9.13 8.15 -17.86
N GLU A 122 -10.00 7.66 -16.99
CA GLU A 122 -10.99 8.49 -16.31
C GLU A 122 -10.36 9.18 -15.10
N THR A 123 -10.60 10.49 -14.96
CA THR A 123 -10.21 11.29 -13.80
C THR A 123 -11.45 11.72 -13.04
N VAL A 124 -11.52 11.35 -11.76
CA VAL A 124 -12.67 11.67 -10.91
C VAL A 124 -12.24 12.45 -9.68
N ALA A 125 -13.08 13.39 -9.26
CA ALA A 125 -12.95 14.06 -7.97
C ALA A 125 -14.14 13.72 -7.08
N PHE A 126 -13.87 13.42 -5.81
CA PHE A 126 -14.90 13.27 -4.78
C PHE A 126 -14.47 13.97 -3.48
N TYR A 127 -15.46 14.30 -2.63
CA TYR A 127 -15.28 15.14 -1.46
C TYR A 127 -15.67 14.37 -0.20
N GLY A 128 -14.74 14.27 0.74
CA GLY A 128 -14.88 13.42 1.90
C GLY A 128 -14.76 11.92 1.53
N LYS A 129 -15.74 11.11 1.91
CA LYS A 129 -15.82 9.70 1.50
C LYS A 129 -16.27 9.58 0.05
N ALA A 130 -15.79 8.58 -0.66
CA ALA A 130 -16.26 8.27 -2.01
C ALA A 130 -17.77 8.00 -1.97
N PRO A 131 -18.56 8.67 -2.84
CA PRO A 131 -20.00 8.44 -2.91
C PRO A 131 -20.33 6.98 -3.24
N VAL A 132 -21.43 6.49 -2.68
CA VAL A 132 -22.00 5.20 -3.07
C VAL A 132 -22.45 5.30 -4.52
N GLY A 133 -22.12 4.29 -5.34
CA GLY A 133 -22.49 4.26 -6.76
C GLY A 133 -21.47 4.90 -7.71
N LEU A 134 -20.34 5.42 -7.23
CA LEU A 134 -19.24 5.69 -8.13
C LEU A 134 -18.78 4.39 -8.81
N PRO A 135 -18.55 4.41 -10.14
CA PRO A 135 -18.08 3.24 -10.85
C PRO A 135 -16.75 2.77 -10.29
N TRP A 136 -16.54 1.48 -10.32
CA TRP A 136 -15.24 0.92 -10.00
C TRP A 136 -14.25 1.35 -11.05
N ARG A 137 -13.04 1.67 -10.63
CA ARG A 137 -11.96 2.06 -11.55
C ARG A 137 -11.20 0.83 -12.00
N ARG A 138 -10.62 0.96 -13.17
CA ARG A 138 -9.79 -0.05 -13.79
C ARG A 138 -8.34 0.44 -13.83
N GLU A 139 -7.45 -0.35 -13.26
CA GLU A 139 -6.00 -0.10 -13.25
C GLU A 139 -5.29 -1.26 -13.94
N VAL A 140 -4.19 -0.97 -14.61
CA VAL A 140 -3.36 -2.02 -15.21
C VAL A 140 -2.04 -2.10 -14.46
N TYR A 141 -1.70 -3.30 -13.98
CA TYR A 141 -0.42 -3.62 -13.37
C TYR A 141 0.11 -4.93 -13.97
N ASN A 142 1.39 -4.94 -14.40
CA ASN A 142 2.02 -6.10 -15.02
C ASN A 142 1.13 -6.73 -16.12
N ASP A 143 0.62 -5.88 -17.03
CA ASP A 143 -0.26 -6.22 -18.16
C ASP A 143 -1.58 -6.91 -17.80
N ARG A 144 -2.00 -6.77 -16.54
CA ARG A 144 -3.29 -7.28 -16.05
C ARG A 144 -4.18 -6.16 -15.56
N GLU A 145 -5.45 -6.28 -15.88
CA GLU A 145 -6.46 -5.33 -15.42
C GLU A 145 -6.91 -5.69 -14.00
N PHE A 146 -7.02 -4.68 -13.15
CA PHE A 146 -7.55 -4.76 -11.80
C PHE A 146 -8.74 -3.81 -11.68
N VAL A 147 -9.85 -4.35 -11.28
CA VAL A 147 -11.02 -3.56 -10.91
C VAL A 147 -10.97 -3.26 -9.41
N MET A 148 -11.14 -2.00 -9.06
CA MET A 148 -11.05 -1.54 -7.67
C MET A 148 -12.17 -0.56 -7.34
N PRO A 149 -12.76 -0.61 -6.13
CA PRO A 149 -13.71 0.41 -5.70
C PRO A 149 -13.09 1.81 -5.75
N ALA A 150 -13.85 2.81 -6.18
CA ALA A 150 -13.34 4.18 -6.38
C ALA A 150 -12.69 4.77 -5.12
N GLY A 151 -13.19 4.44 -3.94
CA GLY A 151 -12.67 4.91 -2.65
C GLY A 151 -11.58 4.06 -2.01
N SER A 152 -11.32 2.83 -2.53
CA SER A 152 -10.35 1.92 -1.93
C SER A 152 -8.91 2.40 -2.11
N PHE A 153 -8.02 1.83 -1.32
CA PHE A 153 -6.59 2.04 -1.48
C PHE A 153 -6.09 1.44 -2.82
N SER A 154 -5.10 2.05 -3.41
CA SER A 154 -4.20 1.47 -4.42
C SER A 154 -2.87 2.20 -4.35
N GLN A 155 -1.83 1.54 -4.79
CA GLN A 155 -0.50 2.12 -4.90
C GLN A 155 -0.50 3.34 -5.83
N VAL A 156 0.23 4.38 -5.44
CA VAL A 156 0.21 5.68 -6.16
C VAL A 156 1.27 5.79 -7.24
N ASN A 157 2.34 5.00 -7.14
CA ASN A 157 3.41 4.89 -8.13
C ASN A 157 3.28 3.52 -8.81
N ARG A 158 2.76 3.51 -10.02
CA ARG A 158 2.45 2.28 -10.76
C ARG A 158 3.70 1.43 -10.99
N GLU A 159 4.78 2.03 -11.46
CA GLU A 159 6.03 1.34 -11.81
C GLU A 159 6.61 0.57 -10.61
N VAL A 160 6.75 1.25 -9.47
CA VAL A 160 7.28 0.64 -8.25
C VAL A 160 6.30 -0.39 -7.67
N ALA A 161 4.99 -0.16 -7.82
CA ALA A 161 3.98 -1.14 -7.43
C ALA A 161 4.07 -2.43 -8.26
N GLU A 162 4.29 -2.30 -9.57
CA GLU A 162 4.51 -3.44 -10.47
C GLU A 162 5.78 -4.22 -10.08
N ALA A 163 6.86 -3.52 -9.74
CA ALA A 163 8.08 -4.14 -9.24
C ALA A 163 7.85 -4.87 -7.90
N LEU A 164 7.14 -4.25 -6.96
CA LEU A 164 6.77 -4.87 -5.69
C LEU A 164 5.96 -6.16 -5.89
N GLN A 165 4.96 -6.13 -6.77
CA GLN A 165 4.14 -7.32 -7.07
C GLN A 165 4.98 -8.44 -7.69
N ARG A 166 5.87 -8.13 -8.67
CA ARG A 166 6.77 -9.12 -9.26
C ARG A 166 7.71 -9.71 -8.23
N MET A 167 8.36 -8.86 -7.40
CA MET A 167 9.25 -9.30 -6.34
C MET A 167 8.56 -10.23 -5.34
N CYS A 168 7.33 -9.91 -4.91
CA CYS A 168 6.54 -10.80 -4.06
C CYS A 168 6.27 -12.15 -4.73
N ALA A 169 5.92 -12.15 -6.01
CA ALA A 169 5.64 -13.38 -6.76
C ALA A 169 6.91 -14.23 -6.95
N GLU A 170 8.03 -13.63 -7.30
CA GLU A 170 9.33 -14.29 -7.47
C GLU A 170 9.81 -14.92 -6.15
N ILE A 171 9.74 -14.17 -5.05
CA ILE A 171 10.09 -14.67 -3.73
C ILE A 171 9.25 -15.91 -3.39
N ILE A 172 7.92 -15.80 -3.49
CA ILE A 172 7.03 -16.91 -3.10
C ILE A 172 7.21 -18.11 -4.02
N SER A 173 7.43 -17.90 -5.32
CA SER A 173 7.68 -18.98 -6.27
C SER A 173 9.03 -19.69 -6.03
N SER A 174 9.99 -19.02 -5.42
CA SER A 174 11.30 -19.63 -5.05
C SER A 174 11.27 -20.40 -3.73
N LEU A 175 10.19 -20.29 -2.94
CA LEU A 175 10.09 -21.00 -1.66
C LEU A 175 9.78 -22.48 -1.87
N GLU A 176 10.64 -23.34 -1.32
CA GLU A 176 10.41 -24.78 -1.36
C GLU A 176 9.09 -25.17 -0.67
N ALA A 177 8.34 -26.04 -1.31
CA ALA A 177 7.06 -26.59 -0.82
C ALA A 177 5.97 -25.55 -0.49
N CYS A 178 6.07 -24.31 -0.94
CA CYS A 178 5.01 -23.33 -0.76
C CYS A 178 3.82 -23.67 -1.66
N THR A 179 2.76 -24.23 -1.08
CA THR A 179 1.53 -24.57 -1.80
C THR A 179 0.33 -23.74 -1.38
N PHE A 180 0.45 -23.02 -0.27
CA PHE A 180 -0.63 -22.26 0.33
C PHE A 180 -0.15 -20.92 0.87
N VAL A 181 -0.85 -19.85 0.49
CA VAL A 181 -0.57 -18.48 0.91
C VAL A 181 -1.79 -17.87 1.61
N ILE A 182 -1.57 -17.24 2.75
CA ILE A 182 -2.53 -16.32 3.35
C ILE A 182 -2.05 -14.89 3.07
N ASP A 183 -2.87 -14.11 2.39
CA ASP A 183 -2.64 -12.68 2.13
C ASP A 183 -3.47 -11.86 3.14
N ALA A 184 -2.85 -11.45 4.23
CA ALA A 184 -3.50 -10.68 5.28
C ALA A 184 -3.41 -9.19 5.01
N PHE A 185 -4.54 -8.48 5.16
CA PHE A 185 -4.74 -7.07 4.75
C PHE A 185 -4.71 -6.90 3.22
N CYS A 186 -5.25 -7.87 2.48
CA CYS A 186 -5.07 -8.00 1.04
C CYS A 186 -5.72 -6.89 0.18
N GLY A 187 -6.57 -6.03 0.75
CA GLY A 187 -7.31 -5.02 -0.01
C GLY A 187 -8.10 -5.64 -1.18
N SER A 188 -7.79 -5.20 -2.42
CA SER A 188 -8.35 -5.75 -3.65
C SER A 188 -7.52 -6.92 -4.23
N GLY A 189 -6.66 -7.54 -3.42
CA GLY A 189 -5.87 -8.72 -3.80
C GLY A 189 -4.59 -8.40 -4.60
N PHE A 190 -4.12 -7.17 -4.59
CA PHE A 190 -3.06 -6.70 -5.47
C PHE A 190 -1.78 -7.57 -5.43
N LEU A 191 -1.25 -7.88 -4.25
CA LEU A 191 -0.02 -8.66 -4.13
C LEU A 191 -0.23 -10.12 -4.53
N SER A 192 -1.26 -10.75 -4.01
CA SER A 192 -1.51 -12.18 -4.23
C SER A 192 -2.03 -12.53 -5.62
N MET A 193 -2.57 -11.57 -6.38
CA MET A 193 -2.93 -11.77 -7.80
C MET A 193 -1.72 -12.00 -8.71
N GLY A 194 -0.51 -11.72 -8.25
CA GLY A 194 0.74 -12.10 -8.94
C GLY A 194 1.05 -13.59 -8.88
N LEU A 195 0.48 -14.32 -7.92
CA LEU A 195 0.74 -15.73 -7.66
C LEU A 195 -0.13 -16.63 -8.55
N ARG A 196 0.44 -17.68 -9.15
CA ARG A 196 -0.29 -18.56 -10.08
C ARG A 196 -0.43 -19.99 -9.59
N ASP A 197 0.64 -20.56 -9.10
CA ASP A 197 0.78 -21.99 -8.84
C ASP A 197 0.53 -22.37 -7.37
N VAL A 198 -0.09 -21.47 -6.60
CA VAL A 198 -0.39 -21.65 -5.19
C VAL A 198 -1.87 -21.39 -4.90
N LYS A 199 -2.37 -21.97 -3.81
CA LYS A 199 -3.68 -21.60 -3.28
C LYS A 199 -3.56 -20.36 -2.44
N VAL A 200 -4.49 -19.40 -2.61
CA VAL A 200 -4.49 -18.13 -1.85
C VAL A 200 -5.80 -17.98 -1.08
N VAL A 201 -5.66 -17.56 0.18
CA VAL A 201 -6.78 -17.02 0.96
C VAL A 201 -6.43 -15.61 1.40
N GLY A 202 -7.08 -14.62 0.79
CA GLY A 202 -6.97 -13.20 1.18
C GLY A 202 -7.92 -12.86 2.32
N LEU A 203 -7.45 -12.04 3.25
CA LEU A 203 -8.20 -11.58 4.43
C LEU A 203 -8.19 -10.05 4.48
N GLU A 204 -9.37 -9.42 4.47
CA GLU A 204 -9.51 -7.97 4.44
C GLU A 204 -10.78 -7.52 5.18
N ILE A 205 -10.72 -6.37 5.83
CA ILE A 205 -11.86 -5.80 6.55
C ILE A 205 -12.84 -5.08 5.62
N ASP A 206 -12.34 -4.48 4.51
CA ASP A 206 -13.18 -3.80 3.53
C ASP A 206 -13.90 -4.80 2.63
N ALA A 207 -15.19 -5.00 2.87
CA ALA A 207 -16.01 -5.93 2.10
C ALA A 207 -16.05 -5.60 0.59
N LYS A 208 -15.95 -4.31 0.22
CA LYS A 208 -15.91 -3.90 -1.20
C LYS A 208 -14.56 -4.22 -1.83
N GLY A 209 -13.46 -4.09 -1.08
CA GLY A 209 -12.15 -4.54 -1.51
C GLY A 209 -12.15 -6.05 -1.79
N VAL A 210 -12.76 -6.83 -0.90
CA VAL A 210 -12.91 -8.30 -1.06
C VAL A 210 -13.78 -8.66 -2.26
N GLU A 211 -14.89 -7.95 -2.48
CA GLU A 211 -15.74 -8.13 -3.66
C GLU A 211 -14.92 -7.93 -4.95
N ALA A 212 -14.14 -6.86 -5.02
CA ALA A 212 -13.24 -6.60 -6.14
C ALA A 212 -12.15 -7.67 -6.27
N ALA A 213 -11.55 -8.12 -5.17
CA ALA A 213 -10.52 -9.16 -5.19
C ALA A 213 -11.07 -10.48 -5.75
N ASN A 214 -12.26 -10.92 -5.33
CA ASN A 214 -12.87 -12.13 -5.87
C ASN A 214 -13.26 -11.97 -7.36
N PHE A 215 -13.75 -10.79 -7.76
CA PHE A 215 -14.02 -10.48 -9.17
C PHE A 215 -12.73 -10.55 -10.00
N ASN A 216 -11.66 -9.88 -9.58
CA ASN A 216 -10.36 -9.89 -10.25
C ASN A 216 -9.78 -11.31 -10.36
N ALA A 217 -9.89 -12.12 -9.31
CA ALA A 217 -9.43 -13.50 -9.34
C ALA A 217 -10.17 -14.33 -10.38
N GLN A 218 -11.51 -14.19 -10.44
CA GLN A 218 -12.33 -14.87 -11.43
C GLN A 218 -12.02 -14.43 -12.85
N ASP A 219 -11.92 -13.11 -13.08
CA ASP A 219 -11.62 -12.50 -14.39
C ASP A 219 -10.23 -12.93 -14.93
N GLN A 220 -9.26 -13.10 -14.02
CA GLN A 220 -7.91 -13.54 -14.35
C GLN A 220 -7.73 -15.07 -14.35
N GLY A 221 -8.80 -15.85 -14.16
CA GLY A 221 -8.76 -17.32 -14.16
C GLY A 221 -8.06 -17.95 -12.95
N LEU A 222 -7.93 -17.21 -11.83
CA LEU A 222 -7.31 -17.67 -10.59
C LEU A 222 -8.28 -18.46 -9.72
N THR A 223 -8.64 -19.65 -10.17
CA THR A 223 -9.68 -20.48 -9.52
C THR A 223 -9.33 -20.97 -8.11
N THR A 224 -8.05 -20.95 -7.76
CA THR A 224 -7.51 -21.35 -6.45
C THR A 224 -7.46 -20.21 -5.44
N HIS A 225 -7.79 -18.98 -5.85
CA HIS A 225 -7.77 -17.80 -5.01
C HIS A 225 -9.14 -17.51 -4.42
N LYS A 226 -9.20 -17.20 -3.13
CA LYS A 226 -10.42 -16.85 -2.42
C LYS A 226 -10.18 -15.74 -1.43
N TYR A 227 -11.00 -14.70 -1.47
CA TYR A 227 -10.90 -13.55 -0.58
C TYR A 227 -12.09 -13.48 0.37
N VAL A 228 -11.84 -13.18 1.64
CA VAL A 228 -12.83 -13.23 2.72
C VAL A 228 -12.84 -11.91 3.49
N ALA A 229 -14.02 -11.29 3.59
CA ALA A 229 -14.23 -10.07 4.35
C ALA A 229 -14.39 -10.34 5.85
N GLY A 230 -13.76 -9.54 6.68
CA GLY A 230 -13.90 -9.56 8.12
C GLY A 230 -12.68 -9.04 8.87
N ASP A 231 -12.77 -9.04 10.18
CA ASP A 231 -11.65 -8.67 11.04
C ASP A 231 -10.45 -9.61 10.81
N VAL A 232 -9.36 -9.07 10.27
CA VAL A 232 -8.18 -9.85 9.88
C VAL A 232 -7.61 -10.64 11.05
N ASN A 233 -7.56 -10.06 12.25
CA ASN A 233 -7.05 -10.74 13.45
C ASN A 233 -7.89 -11.96 13.84
N LYS A 234 -9.22 -11.87 13.68
CA LYS A 234 -10.12 -13.01 13.95
C LYS A 234 -9.97 -14.08 12.88
N LEU A 235 -10.01 -13.68 11.61
CA LEU A 235 -9.91 -14.59 10.48
C LEU A 235 -8.55 -15.30 10.46
N LEU A 236 -7.46 -14.59 10.72
CA LEU A 236 -6.12 -15.16 10.78
C LEU A 236 -6.00 -16.23 11.86
N ARG A 237 -6.52 -15.96 13.07
CA ARG A 237 -6.55 -16.98 14.15
C ARG A 237 -7.34 -18.23 13.79
N GLN A 238 -8.44 -18.07 13.07
CA GLN A 238 -9.26 -19.20 12.63
C GLN A 238 -8.61 -19.98 11.50
N ARG A 239 -7.94 -19.29 10.58
CA ARG A 239 -7.35 -19.87 9.36
C ARG A 239 -5.99 -20.50 9.61
N LEU A 240 -5.07 -19.82 10.26
CA LEU A 240 -3.76 -20.38 10.62
C LEU A 240 -3.89 -21.67 11.47
N GLY A 241 -5.01 -21.81 12.23
CA GLY A 241 -5.23 -22.98 13.07
C GLY A 241 -5.47 -24.30 12.35
N LYS A 242 -5.69 -24.27 11.03
CA LYS A 242 -6.06 -25.44 10.22
C LYS A 242 -5.08 -25.70 9.08
N LEU A 243 -3.92 -25.03 9.08
CA LEU A 243 -3.02 -25.01 7.94
C LEU A 243 -1.75 -25.83 8.18
N ALA A 244 -1.19 -26.28 7.07
CA ALA A 244 0.10 -26.98 7.07
C ALA A 244 1.22 -26.02 7.51
N PRO A 245 2.31 -26.55 8.13
CA PRO A 245 3.46 -25.75 8.50
C PRO A 245 4.08 -24.94 7.34
N GLU A 246 3.98 -25.46 6.13
CA GLU A 246 4.54 -24.86 4.89
C GLU A 246 3.73 -23.63 4.38
N THR A 247 2.77 -23.14 5.16
CA THR A 247 2.00 -21.94 4.82
C THR A 247 2.90 -20.71 4.79
N THR A 248 2.78 -19.92 3.73
CA THR A 248 3.36 -18.57 3.65
C THR A 248 2.32 -17.53 4.06
N LEU A 249 2.72 -16.62 4.93
CA LEU A 249 1.89 -15.48 5.36
C LEU A 249 2.43 -14.19 4.72
N ILE A 250 1.63 -13.56 3.84
CA ILE A 250 1.86 -12.20 3.38
C ILE A 250 1.21 -11.24 4.37
N LEU A 251 1.93 -10.21 4.75
CA LEU A 251 1.46 -9.09 5.59
C LEU A 251 1.67 -7.78 4.83
N ASP A 252 0.60 -7.05 4.52
CA ASP A 252 0.64 -5.67 4.00
C ASP A 252 -0.29 -4.78 4.84
N PRO A 253 0.05 -4.58 6.13
CA PRO A 253 -0.83 -3.89 7.05
C PRO A 253 -0.88 -2.37 6.79
N PRO A 254 -1.91 -1.67 7.31
CA PRO A 254 -1.92 -0.22 7.34
C PRO A 254 -0.74 0.33 8.16
N ARG A 255 -0.49 1.64 8.08
CA ARG A 255 0.61 2.34 8.79
C ARG A 255 0.74 2.04 10.29
N ALA A 256 -0.31 1.56 10.91
CA ALA A 256 -0.29 1.16 12.33
C ALA A 256 0.44 -0.17 12.60
N GLY A 257 0.80 -0.90 11.56
CA GLY A 257 1.39 -2.24 11.64
C GLY A 257 0.34 -3.34 11.88
N VAL A 258 0.79 -4.56 12.16
CA VAL A 258 -0.10 -5.74 12.25
C VAL A 258 -0.91 -5.81 13.55
N GLY A 259 -0.45 -5.19 14.59
CA GLY A 259 -1.09 -5.21 15.90
C GLY A 259 -0.96 -6.55 16.66
N PRO A 260 -1.30 -6.55 17.97
CA PRO A 260 -1.03 -7.67 18.87
C PRO A 260 -1.83 -8.94 18.54
N GLY A 261 -2.97 -8.81 17.88
CA GLY A 261 -3.79 -9.96 17.48
C GLY A 261 -3.13 -10.82 16.42
N THR A 262 -2.47 -10.19 15.44
CA THR A 262 -1.71 -10.88 14.39
C THR A 262 -0.44 -11.51 14.98
N ILE A 263 0.31 -10.78 15.82
CA ILE A 263 1.50 -11.32 16.52
C ILE A 263 1.11 -12.58 17.33
N LYS A 264 0.02 -12.52 18.09
CA LYS A 264 -0.48 -13.68 18.84
C LYS A 264 -0.89 -14.85 17.92
N ALA A 265 -1.42 -14.58 16.73
CA ALA A 265 -1.75 -15.63 15.77
C ALA A 265 -0.47 -16.29 15.22
N ILE A 266 0.54 -15.50 14.87
CA ILE A 266 1.85 -15.97 14.42
C ILE A 266 2.52 -16.84 15.52
N SER A 267 2.60 -16.36 16.77
CA SER A 267 3.23 -17.08 17.87
C SER A 267 2.59 -18.44 18.18
N LYS A 268 1.30 -18.61 17.86
CA LYS A 268 0.58 -19.87 18.12
C LYS A 268 0.67 -20.88 16.99
N ARG A 269 0.98 -20.45 15.77
CA ARG A 269 0.80 -21.23 14.55
C ARG A 269 2.03 -21.27 13.65
N SER A 270 2.95 -20.37 13.89
CA SER A 270 4.31 -20.34 13.33
C SER A 270 4.35 -20.73 11.83
N PRO A 271 3.74 -19.90 10.92
CA PRO A 271 3.86 -20.16 9.48
C PRO A 271 5.35 -20.23 9.11
N LYS A 272 5.73 -21.11 8.18
CA LYS A 272 7.13 -21.29 7.81
C LYS A 272 7.75 -20.00 7.27
N TRP A 273 6.97 -19.26 6.48
CA TRP A 273 7.43 -18.04 5.83
C TRP A 273 6.50 -16.87 6.16
N ILE A 274 7.09 -15.70 6.40
CA ILE A 274 6.37 -14.44 6.51
C ILE A 274 6.99 -13.47 5.51
N LEU A 275 6.20 -13.00 4.54
CA LEU A 275 6.56 -11.91 3.63
C LEU A 275 5.88 -10.64 4.12
N TYR A 276 6.63 -9.73 4.73
CA TYR A 276 6.10 -8.50 5.30
C TYR A 276 6.42 -7.32 4.39
N VAL A 277 5.37 -6.67 3.88
CA VAL A 277 5.43 -5.40 3.15
C VAL A 277 4.99 -4.27 4.09
N SER A 278 5.68 -3.14 4.09
CA SER A 278 5.36 -2.02 4.97
C SER A 278 5.71 -0.66 4.39
N CYS A 279 4.77 0.27 4.46
CA CYS A 279 4.98 1.68 4.10
C CYS A 279 5.50 2.55 5.28
N ASP A 280 5.77 1.95 6.45
CA ASP A 280 6.26 2.65 7.63
C ASP A 280 7.34 1.82 8.33
N PRO A 281 8.62 2.18 8.15
CA PRO A 281 9.73 1.41 8.71
C PRO A 281 9.74 1.39 10.25
N GLY A 282 9.19 2.40 10.90
CA GLY A 282 9.12 2.44 12.37
C GLY A 282 8.18 1.39 12.94
N THR A 283 6.99 1.23 12.34
CA THR A 283 6.03 0.19 12.75
C THR A 283 6.51 -1.19 12.35
N LEU A 284 7.17 -1.33 11.18
CA LEU A 284 7.82 -2.58 10.78
C LEU A 284 8.87 -3.02 11.82
N GLY A 285 9.78 -2.11 12.21
CA GLY A 285 10.79 -2.42 13.25
C GLY A 285 10.17 -2.86 14.57
N ARG A 286 9.13 -2.17 15.03
CA ARG A 286 8.38 -2.57 16.23
C ARG A 286 7.79 -3.98 16.10
N ASP A 287 7.17 -4.29 14.96
CA ASP A 287 6.54 -5.60 14.75
C ASP A 287 7.59 -6.70 14.60
N LEU A 288 8.73 -6.42 13.97
CA LEU A 288 9.87 -7.35 13.91
C LEU A 288 10.42 -7.69 15.30
N LYS A 289 10.51 -6.72 16.21
CA LYS A 289 10.94 -6.95 17.58
C LYS A 289 10.07 -7.98 18.33
N GLU A 290 8.81 -8.13 17.93
CA GLU A 290 7.88 -9.12 18.47
C GLU A 290 7.91 -10.45 17.69
N ILE A 291 8.24 -10.42 16.40
CA ILE A 291 8.22 -11.61 15.53
C ILE A 291 9.54 -12.40 15.62
N LEU A 292 10.69 -11.73 15.62
CA LEU A 292 12.00 -12.40 15.60
C LEU A 292 12.23 -13.33 16.80
N PRO A 293 11.84 -12.97 18.05
CA PRO A 293 11.97 -13.86 19.20
C PRO A 293 11.14 -15.14 19.11
N LEU A 294 10.20 -15.23 18.15
CA LEU A 294 9.42 -16.43 17.89
C LEU A 294 10.20 -17.48 17.06
N GLY A 295 11.47 -17.23 16.76
CA GLY A 295 12.35 -18.14 16.01
C GLY A 295 12.49 -17.79 14.53
N TYR A 296 12.06 -16.59 14.10
CA TYR A 296 12.20 -16.15 12.72
C TYR A 296 13.55 -15.51 12.45
N LYS A 297 14.13 -15.82 11.28
CA LYS A 297 15.31 -15.17 10.71
C LYS A 297 14.97 -14.51 9.38
N HIS A 298 15.58 -13.38 9.10
CA HIS A 298 15.41 -12.73 7.78
C HIS A 298 16.18 -13.51 6.70
N LYS A 299 15.64 -13.50 5.49
CA LYS A 299 16.22 -14.12 4.30
C LYS A 299 16.37 -13.16 3.14
N LYS A 300 15.53 -12.14 3.09
CA LYS A 300 15.57 -11.09 2.06
C LYS A 300 15.08 -9.78 2.66
N LEU A 301 15.74 -8.71 2.25
CA LEU A 301 15.41 -7.33 2.61
C LEU A 301 15.37 -6.49 1.35
N ALA A 302 14.33 -5.70 1.18
CA ALA A 302 14.27 -4.73 0.10
C ALA A 302 13.68 -3.40 0.56
N MET A 303 14.18 -2.31 -0.03
CA MET A 303 13.65 -0.97 0.07
C MET A 303 13.22 -0.51 -1.33
N LEU A 304 11.94 -0.10 -1.47
CA LEU A 304 11.39 0.35 -2.74
C LEU A 304 10.99 1.83 -2.63
N ASP A 305 11.52 2.68 -3.50
CA ASP A 305 11.17 4.09 -3.52
C ASP A 305 9.80 4.34 -4.19
N MET A 306 8.76 3.91 -3.49
CA MET A 306 7.35 4.14 -3.88
C MET A 306 6.98 5.64 -3.92
N PHE A 307 7.73 6.48 -3.21
CA PHE A 307 7.37 7.88 -2.99
C PHE A 307 8.55 8.83 -3.25
N PRO A 308 9.09 8.90 -4.50
CA PRO A 308 10.10 9.90 -4.85
C PRO A 308 9.77 11.31 -4.35
N GLN A 309 10.80 12.10 -4.03
CA GLN A 309 10.67 13.48 -3.53
C GLN A 309 10.06 13.61 -2.12
N THR A 310 9.89 12.49 -1.43
CA THR A 310 9.39 12.46 -0.04
C THR A 310 10.31 11.60 0.84
N SER A 311 10.15 11.65 2.14
CA SER A 311 10.89 10.80 3.09
C SER A 311 10.31 9.39 3.24
N HIS A 312 9.24 9.06 2.52
CA HIS A 312 8.58 7.78 2.62
C HIS A 312 9.12 6.79 1.58
N PHE A 313 9.11 5.53 1.91
CA PHE A 313 9.44 4.41 1.04
C PHE A 313 8.62 3.19 1.44
N GLU A 314 8.64 2.16 0.63
CA GLU A 314 8.09 0.85 0.93
C GLU A 314 9.22 -0.09 1.32
N SER A 315 8.94 -1.01 2.21
CA SER A 315 9.90 -2.02 2.68
C SER A 315 9.33 -3.41 2.46
N LEU A 316 10.17 -4.37 2.12
CA LEU A 316 9.81 -5.78 2.03
C LEU A 316 10.82 -6.62 2.80
N ILE A 317 10.34 -7.52 3.65
CA ILE A 317 11.17 -8.46 4.39
C ILE A 317 10.58 -9.86 4.26
N LEU A 318 11.42 -10.81 3.86
CA LEU A 318 11.12 -12.23 3.96
C LEU A 318 11.71 -12.79 5.26
N LEU A 319 10.89 -13.43 6.06
CA LEU A 319 11.29 -14.13 7.28
C LEU A 319 11.03 -15.61 7.12
N GLU A 320 11.97 -16.45 7.59
CA GLU A 320 11.82 -17.89 7.69
C GLU A 320 11.85 -18.31 9.15
N LEU A 321 10.95 -19.21 9.53
CA LEU A 321 10.99 -19.87 10.82
C LEU A 321 12.17 -20.84 10.84
N ASP A 322 13.13 -20.59 11.73
CA ASP A 322 14.27 -21.47 11.95
C ASP A 322 13.79 -22.70 12.75
N ASN A 323 13.62 -23.80 12.07
CA ASN A 323 13.36 -25.07 12.72
C ASN A 323 14.72 -25.60 13.22
N ALA A 324 15.09 -25.22 14.45
CA ALA A 324 16.22 -25.79 15.13
C ALA A 324 15.96 -27.26 15.49
#